data_20a0516713d270f9874e3729767272c3
#
_entry.id   20a0516713d270f9874e3729767272c3
#
_cell.length_a   1.000
_cell.length_b   1.000
_cell.length_c   1.000
_cell.angle_alpha   90.00
_cell.angle_beta   90.00
_cell.angle_gamma   90.00
#
_symmetry.space_group_name_H-M   'P 1'
#
loop_
_entity.id
_entity.type
_entity.pdbx_description
1 polymer ?
#
loop_
_entity_poly.entity_id
_entity_poly.type
_entity_poly.pdbx_seq_one_letter_code
_entity_poly.pdbx_strand_id
1 'polypeptide(L)'
;MKHTACYHLPGLFEFYELYRLFLPLFREHREYFYDWCEIGSIYGAPPDCIWGGGRVEAGEHSPAEVLALTQEYGISARLTFSNSLLRPEHLSDRKCNAVCQQFAQRGTVQNGVIVHSELLLHYLQQHYPELYLVSSTTKVLTDLQAFQAEVRRPEFRYVVPDFRLNKAFDALDALSQPEKDKVEFLCNERCWFGCTERRRCYEAVSRKNLGEVCEHRCTAPGAQEGYRFSKAMENPGFIGTADIRERYLPLGFSNFKLEGRGLGSALVLEFLLYYLTRPEYQIHVREAIYLDNMLDLF
;
A
#
# COMPACT_ATOMS: atom_id res chain seq x y z
N MET A 1 -15.95 -10.42 -19.17
CA MET A 1 -14.94 -10.90 -18.22
C MET A 1 -15.35 -10.47 -16.82
N LYS A 2 -15.26 -11.32 -15.81
CA LYS A 2 -15.51 -10.90 -14.42
C LYS A 2 -14.38 -9.94 -14.04
N HIS A 3 -14.67 -8.66 -13.84
CA HIS A 3 -13.69 -7.69 -13.37
C HIS A 3 -13.39 -8.00 -11.90
N THR A 4 -12.12 -8.22 -11.58
CA THR A 4 -11.67 -8.57 -10.23
C THR A 4 -10.96 -7.38 -9.60
N ALA A 5 -11.30 -7.03 -8.37
CA ALA A 5 -10.58 -6.05 -7.58
C ALA A 5 -9.37 -6.71 -6.93
N CYS A 6 -8.19 -6.21 -7.29
CA CYS A 6 -6.90 -6.64 -6.76
C CYS A 6 -6.48 -5.68 -5.64
N TYR A 7 -6.49 -6.15 -4.40
CA TYR A 7 -6.15 -5.34 -3.24
C TYR A 7 -4.66 -5.40 -2.92
N HIS A 8 -4.09 -4.25 -2.57
CA HIS A 8 -2.71 -4.08 -2.12
C HIS A 8 -2.73 -3.66 -0.65
N LEU A 9 -2.32 -4.57 0.23
CA LEU A 9 -2.53 -4.49 1.66
C LEU A 9 -1.31 -3.92 2.40
N PRO A 10 -1.49 -3.15 3.50
CA PRO A 10 -0.42 -2.52 4.25
C PRO A 10 0.21 -3.48 5.26
N GLY A 11 1.46 -3.22 5.65
CA GLY A 11 2.06 -3.80 6.86
C GLY A 11 2.71 -5.16 6.66
N LEU A 12 3.52 -5.32 5.61
CA LEU A 12 4.25 -6.56 5.30
C LEU A 12 5.12 -7.06 6.48
N PHE A 13 5.74 -6.16 7.20
CA PHE A 13 6.59 -6.48 8.35
C PHE A 13 5.86 -6.22 9.68
N GLU A 14 4.98 -5.23 9.68
CA GLU A 14 4.29 -4.73 10.87
C GLU A 14 3.15 -5.66 11.31
N PHE A 15 2.47 -6.33 10.36
CA PHE A 15 1.26 -7.12 10.64
C PHE A 15 1.40 -8.57 10.17
N TYR A 16 2.59 -9.14 10.30
CA TYR A 16 2.87 -10.52 9.93
C TYR A 16 1.91 -11.51 10.60
N GLU A 17 1.69 -11.39 11.91
CA GLU A 17 0.82 -12.28 12.67
C GLU A 17 -0.64 -12.21 12.21
N LEU A 18 -1.13 -11.00 11.89
CA LEU A 18 -2.46 -10.84 11.31
C LEU A 18 -2.57 -11.60 9.98
N TYR A 19 -1.59 -11.44 9.09
CA TYR A 19 -1.63 -12.10 7.79
C TYR A 19 -1.43 -13.62 7.89
N ARG A 20 -0.64 -14.09 8.83
CA ARG A 20 -0.48 -15.52 9.12
C ARG A 20 -1.80 -16.20 9.49
N LEU A 21 -2.73 -15.47 10.08
CA LEU A 21 -4.07 -15.94 10.43
C LEU A 21 -5.09 -15.67 9.32
N PHE A 22 -5.03 -14.49 8.68
CA PHE A 22 -6.02 -14.08 7.68
C PHE A 22 -5.87 -14.81 6.34
N LEU A 23 -4.65 -15.04 5.87
CA LEU A 23 -4.42 -15.63 4.54
C LEU A 23 -4.90 -17.09 4.43
N PRO A 24 -4.73 -17.98 5.43
CA PRO A 24 -5.37 -19.29 5.44
C PRO A 24 -6.89 -19.19 5.29
N LEU A 25 -7.56 -18.36 6.10
CA LEU A 25 -9.01 -18.14 6.01
C LEU A 25 -9.43 -17.67 4.61
N PHE A 26 -8.70 -16.71 4.05
CA PHE A 26 -8.98 -16.20 2.71
C PHE A 26 -8.83 -17.24 1.61
N ARG A 27 -7.88 -18.19 1.74
CA ARG A 27 -7.65 -19.29 0.78
C ARG A 27 -8.65 -20.42 0.94
N GLU A 28 -8.92 -20.84 2.19
CA GLU A 28 -9.65 -22.07 2.50
C GLU A 28 -11.16 -21.87 2.60
N HIS A 29 -11.59 -20.64 2.95
CA HIS A 29 -12.97 -20.25 3.16
C HIS A 29 -13.42 -19.12 2.22
N ARG A 30 -13.23 -19.34 0.90
CA ARG A 30 -13.58 -18.33 -0.11
C ARG A 30 -15.04 -17.89 -0.08
N GLU A 31 -15.94 -18.70 0.45
CA GLU A 31 -17.36 -18.38 0.65
C GLU A 31 -17.59 -17.21 1.62
N TYR A 32 -16.64 -16.93 2.53
CA TYR A 32 -16.72 -15.79 3.44
C TYR A 32 -16.40 -14.45 2.76
N PHE A 33 -15.75 -14.49 1.62
CA PHE A 33 -15.21 -13.32 0.94
C PHE A 33 -15.95 -13.03 -0.37
N TYR A 34 -15.87 -11.80 -0.81
CA TYR A 34 -16.41 -11.44 -2.11
C TYR A 34 -15.70 -12.21 -3.23
N ASP A 35 -16.45 -12.78 -4.16
CA ASP A 35 -15.93 -13.57 -5.29
C ASP A 35 -15.22 -12.71 -6.36
N TRP A 36 -15.34 -11.39 -6.26
CA TRP A 36 -14.69 -10.40 -7.11
C TRP A 36 -13.44 -9.77 -6.47
N CYS A 37 -12.98 -10.27 -5.31
CA CYS A 37 -11.81 -9.76 -4.61
C CYS A 37 -10.64 -10.73 -4.68
N GLU A 38 -9.43 -10.17 -4.89
CA GLU A 38 -8.15 -10.88 -4.81
C GLU A 38 -7.13 -10.04 -4.02
N ILE A 39 -6.13 -10.70 -3.44
CA ILE A 39 -5.01 -10.05 -2.80
C ILE A 39 -3.82 -10.08 -3.76
N GLY A 40 -3.44 -8.92 -4.29
CA GLY A 40 -2.34 -8.81 -5.26
C GLY A 40 -0.98 -8.63 -4.62
N SER A 41 -0.91 -7.90 -3.53
CA SER A 41 0.35 -7.70 -2.79
C SER A 41 0.13 -7.29 -1.34
N ILE A 42 1.18 -7.52 -0.53
CA ILE A 42 1.32 -6.90 0.78
C ILE A 42 2.57 -6.03 0.74
N TYR A 43 2.49 -4.78 1.26
CA TYR A 43 3.58 -3.83 1.18
C TYR A 43 4.04 -3.33 2.54
N GLY A 44 5.33 -3.09 2.68
CA GLY A 44 5.96 -2.59 3.90
C GLY A 44 7.45 -2.34 3.71
N ALA A 45 8.13 -1.94 4.76
CA ALA A 45 9.58 -1.85 4.79
C ALA A 45 10.08 -2.33 6.15
N PRO A 46 11.24 -2.99 6.20
CA PRO A 46 11.87 -3.30 7.47
C PRO A 46 12.18 -2.02 8.24
N PRO A 47 12.22 -2.05 9.58
CA PRO A 47 12.70 -0.93 10.36
C PRO A 47 14.16 -0.61 10.00
N ASP A 48 14.57 0.63 10.23
CA ASP A 48 15.95 1.11 10.00
C ASP A 48 16.48 1.02 8.56
N CYS A 49 15.61 0.90 7.56
CA CYS A 49 15.98 1.05 6.16
C CYS A 49 15.91 2.52 5.75
N ILE A 50 17.07 3.13 5.46
CA ILE A 50 17.14 4.56 5.09
C ILE A 50 16.41 4.89 3.77
N TRP A 51 16.18 3.89 2.90
CA TRP A 51 15.36 4.06 1.70
C TRP A 51 13.86 4.04 2.02
N GLY A 52 13.48 3.62 3.24
CA GLY A 52 12.11 3.61 3.72
C GLY A 52 11.46 4.99 3.67
N GLY A 53 10.16 5.00 3.50
CA GLY A 53 9.35 6.23 3.48
C GLY A 53 7.91 5.95 3.82
N GLY A 54 7.14 7.03 3.99
CA GLY A 54 5.76 6.91 4.43
C GLY A 54 5.64 6.68 5.94
N ARG A 55 4.41 6.45 6.41
CA ARG A 55 4.12 6.20 7.82
C ARG A 55 4.41 4.75 8.13
N VAL A 56 5.27 4.47 9.12
CA VAL A 56 5.78 3.13 9.46
C VAL A 56 5.64 2.91 10.97
N GLU A 57 5.30 1.70 11.36
CA GLU A 57 5.52 1.16 12.71
C GLU A 57 6.68 0.16 12.67
N ALA A 58 7.23 -0.19 13.81
CA ALA A 58 8.27 -1.20 13.91
C ALA A 58 7.67 -2.59 13.65
N GLY A 59 8.28 -3.35 12.75
CA GLY A 59 7.99 -4.77 12.57
C GLY A 59 9.18 -5.61 13.04
N GLU A 60 8.93 -6.71 13.72
CA GLU A 60 9.99 -7.57 14.29
C GLU A 60 10.41 -8.69 13.34
N HIS A 61 9.62 -8.96 12.30
CA HIS A 61 9.84 -10.10 11.40
C HIS A 61 10.91 -9.81 10.35
N SER A 62 11.68 -10.85 10.05
CA SER A 62 12.76 -10.80 9.07
C SER A 62 12.23 -10.76 7.63
N PRO A 63 13.02 -10.25 6.67
CA PRO A 63 12.69 -10.33 5.24
C PRO A 63 12.41 -11.75 4.74
N ALA A 64 13.10 -12.76 5.29
CA ALA A 64 12.92 -14.16 4.90
C ALA A 64 11.54 -14.70 5.35
N GLU A 65 11.10 -14.39 6.57
CA GLU A 65 9.79 -14.82 7.08
C GLU A 65 8.64 -14.21 6.27
N VAL A 66 8.67 -12.92 6.00
CA VAL A 66 7.61 -12.25 5.24
C VAL A 66 7.57 -12.71 3.78
N LEU A 67 8.73 -13.03 3.17
CA LEU A 67 8.80 -13.60 1.84
C LEU A 67 8.25 -15.04 1.82
N ALA A 68 8.59 -15.87 2.81
CA ALA A 68 8.07 -17.24 2.91
C ALA A 68 6.53 -17.22 2.98
N LEU A 69 5.96 -16.38 3.84
CA LEU A 69 4.51 -16.23 3.97
C LEU A 69 3.87 -15.79 2.65
N THR A 70 4.36 -14.73 2.03
CA THR A 70 3.75 -14.21 0.79
C THR A 70 3.89 -15.19 -0.37
N GLN A 71 5.00 -15.90 -0.47
CA GLN A 71 5.22 -16.92 -1.50
C GLN A 71 4.31 -18.14 -1.33
N GLU A 72 4.05 -18.58 -0.10
CA GLU A 72 3.12 -19.67 0.19
C GLU A 72 1.71 -19.41 -0.37
N TYR A 73 1.27 -18.13 -0.31
CA TYR A 73 -0.06 -17.72 -0.79
C TYR A 73 -0.05 -17.15 -2.22
N GLY A 74 1.09 -17.15 -2.91
CA GLY A 74 1.19 -16.62 -4.25
C GLY A 74 0.96 -15.10 -4.33
N ILE A 75 1.28 -14.36 -3.26
CA ILE A 75 1.07 -12.92 -3.11
C ILE A 75 2.40 -12.19 -3.30
N SER A 76 2.40 -11.08 -4.04
CA SER A 76 3.59 -10.25 -4.22
C SER A 76 3.93 -9.48 -2.95
N ALA A 77 5.20 -9.55 -2.53
CA ALA A 77 5.74 -8.68 -1.47
C ALA A 77 6.31 -7.40 -2.09
N ARG A 78 5.96 -6.23 -1.52
CA ARG A 78 6.45 -4.93 -2.01
C ARG A 78 7.20 -4.16 -0.94
N LEU A 79 8.44 -3.79 -1.23
CA LEU A 79 9.22 -2.89 -0.37
C LEU A 79 8.74 -1.45 -0.54
N THR A 80 8.55 -0.73 0.56
CA THR A 80 8.19 0.69 0.54
C THR A 80 9.45 1.54 0.69
N PHE A 81 10.20 1.69 -0.38
CA PHE A 81 11.42 2.48 -0.46
C PHE A 81 11.16 3.85 -1.08
N SER A 82 10.30 4.61 -0.39
CA SER A 82 9.76 5.87 -0.88
C SER A 82 10.36 7.10 -0.17
N ASN A 83 11.59 7.01 0.34
CA ASN A 83 12.32 8.16 0.83
C ASN A 83 12.56 9.15 -0.33
N SER A 84 12.12 10.40 -0.16
CA SER A 84 12.18 11.44 -1.19
C SER A 84 13.49 12.23 -1.21
N LEU A 85 14.37 12.04 -0.20
CA LEU A 85 15.56 12.86 0.05
C LEU A 85 16.86 12.08 -0.12
N LEU A 86 16.83 10.96 -0.85
CA LEU A 86 18.02 10.15 -1.08
C LEU A 86 19.06 10.89 -1.93
N ARG A 87 20.33 10.68 -1.58
CA ARG A 87 21.51 11.16 -2.29
C ARG A 87 22.36 9.96 -2.75
N PRO A 88 23.34 10.16 -3.65
CA PRO A 88 24.15 9.06 -4.19
C PRO A 88 24.82 8.19 -3.13
N GLU A 89 25.31 8.79 -2.04
CA GLU A 89 25.93 8.07 -0.93
C GLU A 89 24.98 7.08 -0.23
N HIS A 90 23.69 7.36 -0.22
CA HIS A 90 22.67 6.50 0.40
C HIS A 90 22.42 5.22 -0.40
N LEU A 91 22.78 5.17 -1.69
CA LEU A 91 22.56 3.98 -2.54
C LEU A 91 23.46 2.80 -2.13
N SER A 92 24.57 3.06 -1.45
CA SER A 92 25.48 2.03 -0.95
C SER A 92 25.07 1.41 0.39
N ASP A 93 23.87 1.74 0.92
CA ASP A 93 23.39 1.16 2.17
C ASP A 93 23.29 -0.36 2.11
N ARG A 94 24.04 -1.04 2.97
CA ARG A 94 24.16 -2.51 2.94
C ARG A 94 22.85 -3.21 3.28
N LYS A 95 22.08 -2.69 4.24
CA LYS A 95 20.84 -3.29 4.70
C LYS A 95 19.76 -3.21 3.60
N CYS A 96 19.58 -2.02 3.02
CA CYS A 96 18.62 -1.83 1.95
C CYS A 96 18.96 -2.70 0.72
N ASN A 97 20.24 -2.79 0.34
CA ASN A 97 20.67 -3.64 -0.76
C ASN A 97 20.48 -5.14 -0.46
N ALA A 98 20.80 -5.60 0.76
CA ALA A 98 20.59 -6.99 1.16
C ALA A 98 19.11 -7.39 1.10
N VAL A 99 18.19 -6.50 1.51
CA VAL A 99 16.75 -6.72 1.41
C VAL A 99 16.30 -6.77 -0.06
N CYS A 100 16.76 -5.84 -0.91
CA CYS A 100 16.47 -5.89 -2.35
C CYS A 100 16.94 -7.21 -2.97
N GLN A 101 18.13 -7.69 -2.64
CA GLN A 101 18.68 -8.95 -3.15
C GLN A 101 17.82 -10.14 -2.77
N GLN A 102 17.27 -10.19 -1.55
CA GLN A 102 16.36 -11.25 -1.13
C GLN A 102 15.02 -11.18 -1.89
N PHE A 103 14.44 -9.98 -2.04
CA PHE A 103 13.17 -9.78 -2.73
C PHE A 103 13.27 -9.97 -4.25
N ALA A 104 14.46 -9.78 -4.83
CA ALA A 104 14.74 -10.03 -6.25
C ALA A 104 14.89 -11.52 -6.59
N GLN A 105 14.99 -12.39 -5.58
CA GLN A 105 15.05 -13.84 -5.85
C GLN A 105 13.77 -14.32 -6.54
N ARG A 106 13.94 -15.16 -7.54
CA ARG A 106 12.84 -15.74 -8.30
C ARG A 106 11.99 -16.65 -7.41
N GLY A 107 10.72 -16.31 -7.28
CA GLY A 107 9.69 -17.07 -6.58
C GLY A 107 8.53 -17.40 -7.51
N THR A 108 7.40 -17.83 -6.93
CA THR A 108 6.15 -18.12 -7.65
C THR A 108 5.54 -16.83 -8.24
N VAL A 109 5.75 -15.68 -7.59
CA VAL A 109 5.31 -14.36 -8.03
C VAL A 109 6.45 -13.37 -7.99
N GLN A 110 6.39 -12.37 -8.87
CA GLN A 110 7.36 -11.28 -8.90
C GLN A 110 7.08 -10.31 -7.75
N ASN A 111 8.13 -9.93 -7.01
CA ASN A 111 8.07 -8.90 -5.97
C ASN A 111 8.34 -7.51 -6.53
N GLY A 112 8.05 -6.46 -5.76
CA GLY A 112 8.19 -5.11 -6.24
C GLY A 112 8.71 -4.12 -5.21
N VAL A 113 8.97 -2.90 -5.69
CA VAL A 113 9.39 -1.76 -4.86
C VAL A 113 8.52 -0.55 -5.16
N ILE A 114 7.97 0.05 -4.10
CA ILE A 114 7.28 1.33 -4.18
C ILE A 114 8.34 2.42 -3.99
N VAL A 115 8.56 3.23 -5.02
CA VAL A 115 9.67 4.18 -5.09
C VAL A 115 9.18 5.62 -5.32
N HIS A 116 9.88 6.58 -4.68
CA HIS A 116 9.68 8.02 -4.88
C HIS A 116 10.85 8.64 -5.67
N SER A 117 12.06 8.40 -5.23
CA SER A 117 13.29 9.01 -5.75
C SER A 117 13.63 8.49 -7.14
N GLU A 118 13.84 9.38 -8.11
CA GLU A 118 14.32 9.01 -9.44
C GLU A 118 15.74 8.41 -9.39
N LEU A 119 16.56 8.89 -8.45
CA LEU A 119 17.89 8.33 -8.23
C LEU A 119 17.81 6.85 -7.82
N LEU A 120 16.91 6.51 -6.88
CA LEU A 120 16.71 5.13 -6.45
C LEU A 120 16.04 4.29 -7.55
N LEU A 121 15.10 4.87 -8.31
CA LEU A 121 14.46 4.19 -9.43
C LEU A 121 15.50 3.67 -10.44
N HIS A 122 16.39 4.54 -10.92
CA HIS A 122 17.44 4.15 -11.86
C HIS A 122 18.41 3.12 -11.25
N TYR A 123 18.76 3.28 -9.98
CA TYR A 123 19.60 2.31 -9.28
C TYR A 123 18.97 0.93 -9.23
N LEU A 124 17.67 0.84 -8.87
CA LEU A 124 16.95 -0.43 -8.81
C LEU A 124 16.83 -1.10 -10.18
N GLN A 125 16.58 -0.34 -11.24
CA GLN A 125 16.53 -0.87 -12.60
C GLN A 125 17.86 -1.50 -13.05
N GLN A 126 18.98 -0.93 -12.61
CA GLN A 126 20.32 -1.42 -12.96
C GLN A 126 20.74 -2.63 -12.15
N HIS A 127 20.42 -2.64 -10.86
CA HIS A 127 20.96 -3.63 -9.90
C HIS A 127 19.96 -4.73 -9.53
N TYR A 128 18.66 -4.49 -9.66
CA TYR A 128 17.59 -5.42 -9.27
C TYR A 128 16.45 -5.43 -10.30
N PRO A 129 16.75 -5.73 -11.59
CA PRO A 129 15.77 -5.68 -12.69
C PRO A 129 14.63 -6.70 -12.52
N GLU A 130 14.79 -7.69 -11.65
CA GLU A 130 13.76 -8.67 -11.30
C GLU A 130 12.60 -8.05 -10.51
N LEU A 131 12.83 -6.91 -9.84
CA LEU A 131 11.80 -6.22 -9.07
C LEU A 131 10.99 -5.28 -9.97
N TYR A 132 9.67 -5.40 -9.95
CA TYR A 132 8.85 -4.37 -10.61
C TYR A 132 8.74 -3.11 -9.75
N LEU A 133 8.51 -1.97 -10.38
CA LEU A 133 8.48 -0.68 -9.71
C LEU A 133 7.07 -0.11 -9.67
N VAL A 134 6.75 0.55 -8.54
CA VAL A 134 5.48 1.23 -8.31
C VAL A 134 5.76 2.69 -7.96
N SER A 135 5.12 3.63 -8.67
CA SER A 135 5.23 5.05 -8.34
C SER A 135 4.45 5.35 -7.05
N SER A 136 5.17 5.93 -6.08
CA SER A 136 4.64 6.14 -4.73
C SER A 136 3.62 7.27 -4.64
N THR A 137 2.57 7.10 -3.83
CA THR A 137 1.66 8.18 -3.42
C THR A 137 2.36 9.35 -2.73
N THR A 138 3.58 9.14 -2.19
CA THR A 138 4.37 10.21 -1.56
C THR A 138 4.82 11.27 -2.55
N LYS A 139 4.77 11.01 -3.87
CA LYS A 139 4.99 12.02 -4.92
C LYS A 139 3.90 13.09 -4.92
N VAL A 140 2.74 12.83 -4.32
CA VAL A 140 1.61 13.77 -4.19
C VAL A 140 1.22 14.35 -5.56
N LEU A 141 0.89 13.46 -6.49
CA LEU A 141 0.49 13.81 -7.86
C LEU A 141 -0.97 14.30 -7.85
N THR A 142 -1.18 15.57 -7.57
CA THR A 142 -2.51 16.21 -7.50
C THR A 142 -2.97 16.81 -8.83
N ASP A 143 -2.04 17.06 -9.74
CA ASP A 143 -2.32 17.53 -11.08
C ASP A 143 -2.60 16.37 -12.03
N LEU A 144 -3.69 16.45 -12.80
CA LEU A 144 -4.12 15.38 -13.70
C LEU A 144 -3.12 15.13 -14.83
N GLN A 145 -2.49 16.16 -15.36
CA GLN A 145 -1.52 16.00 -16.47
C GLN A 145 -0.25 15.36 -15.95
N ALA A 146 0.23 15.76 -14.78
CA ALA A 146 1.39 15.15 -14.11
C ALA A 146 1.10 13.67 -13.78
N PHE A 147 -0.10 13.37 -13.29
CA PHE A 147 -0.53 11.99 -13.02
C PHE A 147 -0.57 11.14 -14.31
N GLN A 148 -1.18 11.64 -15.39
CA GLN A 148 -1.24 10.93 -16.66
C GLN A 148 0.16 10.72 -17.26
N ALA A 149 1.05 11.71 -17.16
CA ALA A 149 2.45 11.59 -17.59
C ALA A 149 3.15 10.47 -16.80
N GLU A 150 2.94 10.37 -15.48
CA GLU A 150 3.52 9.31 -14.65
C GLU A 150 2.98 7.93 -15.01
N VAL A 151 1.66 7.79 -15.31
CA VAL A 151 1.05 6.52 -15.75
C VAL A 151 1.65 6.02 -17.07
N ARG A 152 2.00 6.94 -17.99
CA ARG A 152 2.59 6.60 -19.28
C ARG A 152 4.05 6.15 -19.20
N ARG A 153 4.72 6.37 -18.10
CA ARG A 153 6.11 5.92 -17.91
C ARG A 153 6.20 4.40 -17.95
N PRO A 154 7.06 3.83 -18.82
CA PRO A 154 7.18 2.38 -18.95
C PRO A 154 7.83 1.70 -17.74
N GLU A 155 8.58 2.44 -16.94
CA GLU A 155 9.29 1.93 -15.75
C GLU A 155 8.35 1.43 -14.67
N PHE A 156 7.14 2.00 -14.59
CA PHE A 156 6.19 1.66 -13.54
C PHE A 156 5.17 0.62 -13.99
N ARG A 157 5.05 -0.43 -13.18
CA ARG A 157 3.96 -1.39 -13.28
C ARG A 157 2.66 -0.82 -12.73
N TYR A 158 2.75 -0.04 -11.62
CA TYR A 158 1.62 0.65 -11.01
C TYR A 158 1.99 2.08 -10.63
N VAL A 159 1.01 2.95 -10.64
CA VAL A 159 1.12 4.35 -10.26
C VAL A 159 0.01 4.69 -9.27
N VAL A 160 0.37 5.19 -8.09
CA VAL A 160 -0.58 5.57 -7.05
C VAL A 160 -0.85 7.08 -7.16
N PRO A 161 -2.04 7.51 -7.64
CA PRO A 161 -2.41 8.92 -7.67
C PRO A 161 -2.52 9.49 -6.25
N ASP A 162 -2.56 10.81 -6.15
CA ASP A 162 -3.05 11.43 -4.93
C ASP A 162 -4.55 11.12 -4.77
N PHE A 163 -4.98 10.78 -3.54
CA PHE A 163 -6.36 10.37 -3.25
C PHE A 163 -7.42 11.43 -3.62
N ARG A 164 -7.02 12.70 -3.79
CA ARG A 164 -7.90 13.76 -4.26
C ARG A 164 -8.33 13.59 -5.72
N LEU A 165 -7.60 12.81 -6.49
CA LEU A 165 -7.95 12.45 -7.87
C LEU A 165 -8.87 11.23 -7.95
N ASN A 166 -9.14 10.53 -6.85
CA ASN A 166 -9.91 9.29 -6.85
C ASN A 166 -11.28 9.43 -7.54
N LYS A 167 -11.95 10.56 -7.42
CA LYS A 167 -13.28 10.79 -7.98
C LYS A 167 -13.28 11.64 -9.27
N ALA A 168 -12.12 11.86 -9.90
CA ALA A 168 -12.01 12.60 -11.16
C ALA A 168 -12.42 11.73 -12.37
N PHE A 169 -13.65 11.18 -12.35
CA PHE A 169 -14.10 10.13 -13.24
C PHE A 169 -14.00 10.47 -14.74
N ASP A 170 -14.29 11.71 -15.14
CA ASP A 170 -14.19 12.13 -16.55
C ASP A 170 -12.75 11.99 -17.09
N ALA A 171 -11.78 12.40 -16.27
CA ALA A 171 -10.37 12.29 -16.64
C ALA A 171 -9.83 10.84 -16.53
N LEU A 172 -10.34 10.08 -15.57
CA LEU A 172 -9.99 8.67 -15.36
C LEU A 172 -10.55 7.79 -16.49
N ASP A 173 -11.79 8.05 -16.94
CA ASP A 173 -12.40 7.29 -18.03
C ASP A 173 -11.70 7.52 -19.38
N ALA A 174 -11.11 8.70 -19.57
CA ALA A 174 -10.33 9.03 -20.77
C ALA A 174 -9.01 8.25 -20.90
N LEU A 175 -8.56 7.54 -19.84
CA LEU A 175 -7.38 6.69 -19.90
C LEU A 175 -7.64 5.45 -20.78
N SER A 176 -6.64 5.04 -21.54
CA SER A 176 -6.67 3.75 -22.26
C SER A 176 -6.64 2.57 -21.28
N GLN A 177 -7.10 1.38 -21.69
CA GLN A 177 -7.11 0.22 -20.80
C GLN A 177 -5.69 -0.12 -20.26
N PRO A 178 -4.60 -0.11 -21.05
CA PRO A 178 -3.25 -0.31 -20.50
C PRO A 178 -2.84 0.75 -19.46
N GLU A 179 -3.34 1.98 -19.55
CA GLU A 179 -3.12 3.02 -18.55
C GLU A 179 -3.98 2.75 -17.29
N LYS A 180 -5.25 2.37 -17.45
CA LYS A 180 -6.15 1.99 -16.35
C LYS A 180 -5.59 0.82 -15.54
N ASP A 181 -5.00 -0.17 -16.18
CA ASP A 181 -4.37 -1.34 -15.55
C ASP A 181 -3.20 -0.97 -14.62
N LYS A 182 -2.58 0.20 -14.84
CA LYS A 182 -1.50 0.70 -13.99
C LYS A 182 -1.98 1.54 -12.80
N VAL A 183 -3.20 2.05 -12.80
CA VAL A 183 -3.67 2.92 -11.72
C VAL A 183 -3.99 2.11 -10.47
N GLU A 184 -3.35 2.45 -9.34
CA GLU A 184 -3.55 1.84 -8.04
C GLU A 184 -4.13 2.87 -7.08
N PHE A 185 -5.44 2.84 -6.85
CA PHE A 185 -6.16 3.83 -6.04
C PHE A 185 -5.96 3.61 -4.54
N LEU A 186 -5.61 4.66 -3.80
CA LEU A 186 -5.58 4.66 -2.34
C LEU A 186 -6.99 4.90 -1.79
N CYS A 187 -7.62 3.85 -1.23
CA CYS A 187 -9.06 3.84 -0.93
C CYS A 187 -9.45 4.60 0.34
N ASN A 188 -8.67 4.46 1.41
CA ASN A 188 -9.02 4.87 2.77
C ASN A 188 -8.01 5.86 3.37
N GLU A 189 -7.53 6.82 2.57
CA GLU A 189 -6.55 7.82 3.04
C GLU A 189 -7.07 8.60 4.25
N ARG A 190 -6.22 8.73 5.25
CA ARG A 190 -6.50 9.45 6.50
C ARG A 190 -6.23 10.95 6.45
N CYS A 191 -5.49 11.44 5.44
CA CYS A 191 -5.21 12.85 5.32
C CYS A 191 -6.49 13.64 5.06
N TRP A 192 -6.57 14.82 5.67
CA TRP A 192 -7.62 15.77 5.36
C TRP A 192 -7.60 16.13 3.86
N PHE A 193 -8.76 16.13 3.22
CA PHE A 193 -8.87 16.35 1.77
C PHE A 193 -8.30 17.72 1.32
N GLY A 194 -8.47 18.77 2.14
CA GLY A 194 -7.94 20.11 1.91
C GLY A 194 -6.46 20.30 2.28
N CYS A 195 -5.72 19.24 2.63
CA CYS A 195 -4.34 19.37 3.11
C CYS A 195 -3.37 19.79 2.01
N THR A 196 -2.67 20.90 2.19
CA THR A 196 -1.60 21.40 1.30
C THR A 196 -0.20 20.94 1.71
N GLU A 197 -0.04 20.43 2.94
CA GLU A 197 1.24 20.11 3.56
C GLU A 197 1.67 18.63 3.41
N ARG A 198 0.91 17.82 2.66
CA ARG A 198 1.14 16.39 2.57
C ARG A 198 2.55 16.03 2.11
N ARG A 199 3.12 16.78 1.16
CA ARG A 199 4.50 16.58 0.70
C ARG A 199 5.49 16.81 1.82
N ARG A 200 5.34 17.89 2.60
CA ARG A 200 6.21 18.20 3.76
C ARG A 200 6.12 17.12 4.84
N CYS A 201 4.93 16.53 5.05
CA CYS A 201 4.80 15.39 5.98
C CYS A 201 5.67 14.20 5.53
N TYR A 202 5.70 13.87 4.25
CA TYR A 202 6.53 12.78 3.73
C TYR A 202 8.02 13.11 3.74
N GLU A 203 8.39 14.37 3.47
CA GLU A 203 9.77 14.84 3.60
C GLU A 203 10.27 14.75 5.06
N ALA A 204 9.41 15.10 6.03
CA ALA A 204 9.74 14.97 7.44
C ALA A 204 10.01 13.52 7.85
N VAL A 205 9.22 12.56 7.33
CA VAL A 205 9.48 11.13 7.53
C VAL A 205 10.78 10.71 6.86
N SER A 206 11.04 11.19 5.64
CA SER A 206 12.28 10.90 4.91
C SER A 206 13.52 11.38 5.68
N ARG A 207 13.47 12.59 6.27
CA ARG A 207 14.54 13.12 7.13
C ARG A 207 14.79 12.24 8.34
N LYS A 208 13.73 11.84 9.05
CA LYS A 208 13.85 10.95 10.22
C LYS A 208 14.49 9.62 9.85
N ASN A 209 14.15 9.04 8.70
CA ASN A 209 14.77 7.79 8.24
C ASN A 209 16.25 7.96 7.85
N LEU A 210 16.69 9.17 7.55
CA LEU A 210 18.10 9.51 7.34
C LEU A 210 18.81 9.86 8.64
N GLY A 211 18.17 9.73 9.81
CA GLY A 211 18.74 10.06 11.12
C GLY A 211 18.75 11.57 11.45
N GLU A 212 18.06 12.39 10.64
CA GLU A 212 17.97 13.82 10.90
C GLU A 212 16.90 14.12 11.98
N VAL A 213 17.18 15.06 12.86
CA VAL A 213 16.17 15.59 13.78
C VAL A 213 15.20 16.46 13.00
N CYS A 214 13.94 16.08 12.98
CA CYS A 214 12.90 16.81 12.30
C CYS A 214 11.64 16.88 13.17
N GLU A 215 11.30 18.09 13.59
CA GLU A 215 10.03 18.37 14.26
C GLU A 215 8.99 18.79 13.22
N HIS A 216 8.08 17.89 12.93
CA HIS A 216 6.93 18.19 12.07
C HIS A 216 5.66 17.65 12.72
N ARG A 217 4.66 18.51 12.87
CA ARG A 217 3.34 18.15 13.39
C ARG A 217 2.28 18.44 12.33
N CYS A 218 1.35 17.51 12.20
CA CYS A 218 0.19 17.73 11.33
C CYS A 218 -0.69 18.84 11.89
N THR A 219 -1.01 19.84 11.06
CA THR A 219 -1.88 20.98 11.40
C THR A 219 -3.30 20.84 10.83
N ALA A 220 -3.61 19.69 10.23
CA ALA A 220 -4.94 19.43 9.68
C ALA A 220 -6.02 19.41 10.79
N PRO A 221 -7.25 19.83 10.48
CA PRO A 221 -8.37 19.70 11.40
C PRO A 221 -8.52 18.26 11.91
N GLY A 222 -8.68 18.08 13.23
CA GLY A 222 -8.84 16.76 13.83
C GLY A 222 -7.57 15.89 13.88
N ALA A 223 -6.39 16.42 13.55
CA ALA A 223 -5.13 15.66 13.52
C ALA A 223 -4.76 15.02 14.87
N GLN A 224 -5.23 15.57 15.99
CA GLN A 224 -4.99 15.08 17.35
C GLN A 224 -5.99 14.02 17.82
N GLU A 225 -7.07 13.79 17.06
CA GLU A 225 -8.16 12.89 17.46
C GLU A 225 -7.87 11.41 17.13
N GLY A 226 -6.74 11.12 16.54
CA GLY A 226 -6.39 9.79 16.03
C GLY A 226 -7.19 9.39 14.79
N TYR A 227 -6.81 8.25 14.20
CA TYR A 227 -7.52 7.70 13.05
C TYR A 227 -8.78 6.95 13.50
N ARG A 228 -9.87 7.16 12.75
CA ARG A 228 -11.10 6.36 12.86
C ARG A 228 -11.57 6.01 11.45
N PHE A 229 -11.92 4.75 11.22
CA PHE A 229 -12.36 4.29 9.92
C PHE A 229 -13.68 4.97 9.48
N SER A 230 -14.61 5.18 10.41
CA SER A 230 -15.83 5.94 10.16
C SER A 230 -15.57 7.37 9.66
N LYS A 231 -14.53 8.04 10.18
CA LYS A 231 -14.13 9.36 9.70
C LYS A 231 -13.45 9.31 8.33
N ALA A 232 -12.71 8.24 8.03
CA ALA A 232 -12.13 8.06 6.70
C ALA A 232 -13.22 7.90 5.62
N MET A 233 -14.35 7.29 5.95
CA MET A 233 -15.51 7.16 5.05
C MET A 233 -16.16 8.50 4.69
N GLU A 234 -15.98 9.53 5.51
CA GLU A 234 -16.47 10.90 5.25
C GLU A 234 -15.54 11.69 4.31
N ASN A 235 -14.32 11.17 4.05
CA ASN A 235 -13.38 11.83 3.17
C ASN A 235 -13.91 11.84 1.72
N PRO A 236 -13.95 12.99 1.01
CA PRO A 236 -14.41 13.04 -0.39
C PRO A 236 -13.65 12.10 -1.33
N GLY A 237 -12.38 11.79 -1.03
CA GLY A 237 -11.55 10.85 -1.78
C GLY A 237 -11.73 9.37 -1.40
N PHE A 238 -12.58 9.06 -0.41
CA PHE A 238 -12.80 7.68 0.02
C PHE A 238 -13.44 6.84 -1.10
N ILE A 239 -12.95 5.61 -1.25
CA ILE A 239 -13.49 4.62 -2.19
C ILE A 239 -14.01 3.43 -1.38
N GLY A 240 -15.33 3.29 -1.32
CA GLY A 240 -15.98 2.16 -0.65
C GLY A 240 -16.16 0.94 -1.56
N THR A 241 -16.58 -0.18 -0.98
CA THR A 241 -16.84 -1.43 -1.73
C THR A 241 -17.90 -1.26 -2.81
N ALA A 242 -18.95 -0.49 -2.55
CA ALA A 242 -19.98 -0.17 -3.55
C ALA A 242 -19.38 0.65 -4.72
N ASP A 243 -18.57 1.67 -4.43
CA ASP A 243 -17.89 2.43 -5.48
C ASP A 243 -17.04 1.51 -6.37
N ILE A 244 -16.23 0.62 -5.74
CA ILE A 244 -15.36 -0.31 -6.46
C ILE A 244 -16.18 -1.16 -7.42
N ARG A 245 -17.23 -1.82 -6.91
CA ARG A 245 -18.06 -2.75 -7.67
C ARG A 245 -18.88 -2.07 -8.77
N GLU A 246 -19.44 -0.90 -8.48
CA GLU A 246 -20.44 -0.26 -9.32
C GLU A 246 -19.88 0.79 -10.27
N ARG A 247 -18.65 1.30 -9.99
CA ARG A 247 -18.03 2.36 -10.78
C ARG A 247 -16.65 2.01 -11.30
N TYR A 248 -15.71 1.63 -10.43
CA TYR A 248 -14.32 1.44 -10.87
C TYR A 248 -14.12 0.19 -11.71
N LEU A 249 -14.67 -0.97 -11.29
CA LEU A 249 -14.58 -2.20 -12.07
C LEU A 249 -15.25 -2.07 -13.45
N PRO A 250 -16.47 -1.51 -13.57
CA PRO A 250 -17.10 -1.27 -14.88
C PRO A 250 -16.31 -0.31 -15.78
N LEU A 251 -15.58 0.67 -15.19
CA LEU A 251 -14.70 1.56 -15.93
C LEU A 251 -13.37 0.90 -16.36
N GLY A 252 -13.10 -0.33 -15.93
CA GLY A 252 -11.90 -1.09 -16.29
C GLY A 252 -10.73 -0.94 -15.31
N PHE A 253 -10.93 -0.35 -14.13
CA PHE A 253 -9.90 -0.30 -13.09
C PHE A 253 -9.96 -1.53 -12.19
N SER A 254 -8.79 -2.02 -11.76
CA SER A 254 -8.70 -3.25 -10.96
C SER A 254 -7.81 -3.17 -9.72
N ASN A 255 -7.01 -2.12 -9.54
CA ASN A 255 -6.03 -2.10 -8.45
C ASN A 255 -6.41 -1.09 -7.36
N PHE A 256 -6.51 -1.58 -6.10
CA PHE A 256 -6.98 -0.84 -4.95
C PHE A 256 -6.02 -1.03 -3.77
N LYS A 257 -5.48 0.08 -3.26
CA LYS A 257 -4.53 0.11 -2.15
C LYS A 257 -5.23 0.51 -0.87
N LEU A 258 -4.98 -0.24 0.21
CA LEU A 258 -5.42 0.14 1.55
C LEU A 258 -4.26 0.78 2.32
N GLU A 259 -4.50 1.92 2.96
CA GLU A 259 -3.58 2.51 3.93
C GLU A 259 -3.74 1.78 5.28
N GLY A 260 -2.68 1.72 6.10
CA GLY A 260 -2.82 1.15 7.43
C GLY A 260 -1.53 0.90 8.20
N ARG A 261 -0.35 1.09 7.59
CA ARG A 261 0.94 0.72 8.20
C ARG A 261 1.20 1.31 9.59
N GLY A 262 0.66 2.46 9.92
CA GLY A 262 0.80 3.10 11.22
C GLY A 262 -0.52 3.16 12.00
N LEU A 263 -1.39 2.15 11.86
CA LEU A 263 -2.72 2.17 12.47
C LEU A 263 -2.99 0.99 13.42
N GLY A 264 -2.06 0.02 13.48
CA GLY A 264 -2.23 -1.21 14.25
C GLY A 264 -3.05 -2.29 13.55
N SER A 265 -2.80 -3.54 13.93
CA SER A 265 -3.41 -4.73 13.33
C SER A 265 -4.93 -4.76 13.47
N ALA A 266 -5.47 -4.24 14.57
CA ALA A 266 -6.92 -4.18 14.82
C ALA A 266 -7.66 -3.37 13.76
N LEU A 267 -7.17 -2.18 13.44
CA LEU A 267 -7.79 -1.35 12.39
C LEU A 267 -7.57 -1.94 11.00
N VAL A 268 -6.42 -2.55 10.74
CA VAL A 268 -6.18 -3.23 9.47
C VAL A 268 -7.13 -4.41 9.30
N LEU A 269 -7.40 -5.19 10.33
CA LEU A 269 -8.42 -6.23 10.26
C LEU A 269 -9.81 -5.65 9.92
N GLU A 270 -10.23 -4.53 10.52
CA GLU A 270 -11.50 -3.90 10.15
C GLU A 270 -11.53 -3.47 8.67
N PHE A 271 -10.39 -3.08 8.08
CA PHE A 271 -10.32 -2.82 6.63
C PHE A 271 -10.47 -4.12 5.83
N LEU A 272 -9.82 -5.22 6.23
CA LEU A 272 -9.96 -6.52 5.58
C LEU A 272 -11.40 -7.02 5.64
N LEU A 273 -12.06 -6.85 6.79
CA LEU A 273 -13.47 -7.17 6.96
C LEU A 273 -14.37 -6.32 6.05
N TYR A 274 -14.12 -5.02 5.98
CA TYR A 274 -14.93 -4.12 5.15
C TYR A 274 -14.75 -4.36 3.65
N TYR A 275 -13.49 -4.47 3.19
CA TYR A 275 -13.19 -4.49 1.74
C TYR A 275 -13.27 -5.89 1.11
N LEU A 276 -12.95 -6.95 1.86
CA LEU A 276 -12.85 -8.30 1.29
C LEU A 276 -13.95 -9.24 1.77
N THR A 277 -14.47 -9.05 3.01
CA THR A 277 -15.37 -10.02 3.64
C THR A 277 -16.82 -9.64 3.40
N ARG A 278 -17.66 -10.62 3.06
CA ARG A 278 -19.11 -10.44 2.93
C ARG A 278 -19.69 -10.05 4.29
N PRO A 279 -20.68 -9.13 4.34
CA PRO A 279 -21.22 -8.61 5.59
C PRO A 279 -21.70 -9.68 6.57
N GLU A 280 -22.32 -10.75 6.07
CA GLU A 280 -22.84 -11.87 6.85
C GLU A 280 -21.75 -12.71 7.53
N TYR A 281 -20.51 -12.66 7.05
CA TYR A 281 -19.36 -13.40 7.60
C TYR A 281 -18.37 -12.54 8.38
N GLN A 282 -18.56 -11.23 8.47
CA GLN A 282 -17.59 -10.33 9.15
C GLN A 282 -17.38 -10.68 10.62
N ILE A 283 -18.47 -11.03 11.34
CA ILE A 283 -18.35 -11.46 12.74
C ILE A 283 -17.56 -12.78 12.81
N HIS A 284 -17.89 -13.72 11.95
CA HIS A 284 -17.25 -15.04 11.91
C HIS A 284 -15.74 -14.94 11.67
N VAL A 285 -15.33 -14.18 10.67
CA VAL A 285 -13.89 -13.96 10.37
C VAL A 285 -13.20 -13.22 11.52
N ARG A 286 -13.86 -12.25 12.15
CA ARG A 286 -13.30 -11.54 13.31
C ARG A 286 -13.10 -12.47 14.50
N GLU A 287 -14.07 -13.33 14.81
CA GLU A 287 -13.97 -14.32 15.88
C GLU A 287 -12.84 -15.32 15.63
N ALA A 288 -12.74 -15.87 14.42
CA ALA A 288 -11.67 -16.78 14.04
C ALA A 288 -10.26 -16.16 14.22
N ILE A 289 -10.12 -14.87 14.01
CA ILE A 289 -8.84 -14.18 14.19
C ILE A 289 -8.59 -13.77 15.64
N TYR A 290 -9.56 -13.15 16.30
CA TYR A 290 -9.38 -12.58 17.64
C TYR A 290 -9.54 -13.61 18.76
N LEU A 291 -10.64 -14.36 18.76
CA LEU A 291 -10.98 -15.24 19.86
C LEU A 291 -10.26 -16.59 19.75
N ASP A 292 -10.23 -17.17 18.57
CA ASP A 292 -9.64 -18.51 18.39
C ASP A 292 -8.11 -18.48 18.43
N ASN A 293 -7.50 -17.37 18.03
CA ASN A 293 -6.05 -17.24 17.98
C ASN A 293 -5.47 -16.32 19.04
N MET A 294 -6.31 -15.75 19.90
CA MET A 294 -5.90 -14.89 21.02
C MET A 294 -4.92 -13.78 20.56
N LEU A 295 -5.20 -13.18 19.40
CA LEU A 295 -4.39 -12.11 18.86
C LEU A 295 -4.45 -10.91 19.82
N ASP A 296 -3.33 -10.58 20.46
CA ASP A 296 -3.22 -9.41 21.34
C ASP A 296 -3.17 -8.16 20.47
N LEU A 297 -4.23 -7.36 20.55
CA LEU A 297 -4.46 -6.23 19.66
C LEU A 297 -4.47 -4.89 20.38
N PHE A 298 -4.06 -4.87 21.65
CA PHE A 298 -4.05 -3.68 22.49
C PHE A 298 -2.64 -3.17 22.78
#